data_81f5e5427cb4ad5f636aa789484bb649
#
_entry.id   81f5e5427cb4ad5f636aa789484bb649
#
_cell.length_a   1.000
_cell.length_b   1.000
_cell.length_c   1.000
_cell.angle_alpha   90.00
_cell.angle_beta   90.00
_cell.angle_gamma   90.00
#
_symmetry.space_group_name_H-M   'P 1'
#
loop_
_entity.id
_entity.type
_entity.pdbx_description
1 polymer ?
#
loop_
_entity_poly.entity_id
_entity_poly.type
_entity_poly.pdbx_seq_one_letter_code
_entity_poly.pdbx_strand_id
1 'polypeptide(L)'
;TLGNGSGGTAGVATNYSLVGGTYQMTVTQRPVTISGSRFYDSTTTVNGSDISAFTNTAGGQTLSITGSGTVATAIAGSNKTVALGTLTLADGTGSASNYSLASGSFDINSRQVNIAGSRIYDGTTTVNGSDLVITTGVGSEVLTVNGTGSTANANVANNKSVTAGTLALASASGNASNYSMGTITLT
;
A
#
# COMPACT_ATOMS: atom_id res chain seq x y z
N THR A 1 41.90 -24.57 6.30
CA THR A 1 42.94 -24.97 5.31
C THR A 1 43.17 -23.82 4.34
N LEU A 2 44.42 -23.61 3.99
CA LEU A 2 44.79 -22.67 2.91
C LEU A 2 44.57 -23.36 1.55
N GLY A 3 43.96 -22.64 0.59
CA GLY A 3 43.89 -23.04 -0.80
C GLY A 3 44.94 -22.35 -1.65
N ASN A 4 45.30 -22.92 -2.80
CA ASN A 4 46.18 -22.26 -3.75
C ASN A 4 45.50 -21.03 -4.33
N GLY A 5 46.30 -19.96 -4.55
CA GLY A 5 45.83 -18.79 -5.31
C GLY A 5 45.57 -19.12 -6.77
N SER A 6 44.92 -18.20 -7.50
CA SER A 6 44.69 -18.30 -8.95
C SER A 6 45.36 -17.13 -9.66
N GLY A 7 45.89 -17.38 -10.87
CA GLY A 7 46.60 -16.38 -11.69
C GLY A 7 48.09 -16.66 -11.81
N GLY A 8 48.79 -15.93 -12.66
CA GLY A 8 50.17 -16.19 -13.06
C GLY A 8 51.25 -16.02 -11.98
N THR A 9 50.90 -15.43 -10.82
CA THR A 9 51.77 -15.27 -9.63
C THR A 9 51.16 -15.92 -8.40
N ALA A 10 50.31 -16.91 -8.62
CA ALA A 10 49.55 -17.56 -7.54
C ALA A 10 50.49 -18.28 -6.56
N GLY A 11 50.32 -18.04 -5.24
CA GLY A 11 51.00 -18.75 -4.20
C GLY A 11 50.52 -20.19 -4.07
N VAL A 12 51.45 -21.13 -3.81
CA VAL A 12 51.14 -22.52 -3.54
C VAL A 12 50.90 -22.68 -2.04
N ALA A 13 49.72 -23.13 -1.65
CA ALA A 13 49.28 -23.20 -0.24
C ALA A 13 50.27 -23.98 0.67
N THR A 14 50.97 -24.96 0.14
CA THR A 14 51.95 -25.77 0.89
C THR A 14 53.18 -24.98 1.30
N ASN A 15 53.45 -23.82 0.66
CA ASN A 15 54.58 -22.94 1.03
C ASN A 15 54.26 -22.02 2.22
N TYR A 16 53.02 -22.07 2.70
CA TYR A 16 52.52 -21.23 3.80
C TYR A 16 51.91 -22.08 4.89
N SER A 17 52.04 -21.62 6.11
CA SER A 17 51.34 -22.17 7.24
C SER A 17 50.50 -21.13 7.94
N LEU A 18 49.31 -21.49 8.39
CA LEU A 18 48.52 -20.66 9.30
C LEU A 18 49.17 -20.79 10.69
N VAL A 19 49.96 -19.81 11.06
CA VAL A 19 50.54 -19.73 12.41
C VAL A 19 49.42 -19.37 13.38
N GLY A 20 49.31 -20.12 14.48
CA GLY A 20 48.24 -19.97 15.46
C GLY A 20 48.03 -18.52 15.91
N GLY A 21 46.90 -17.98 15.58
CA GLY A 21 46.40 -16.66 15.96
C GLY A 21 44.90 -16.69 16.02
N THR A 22 44.31 -15.78 16.77
CA THR A 22 42.84 -15.57 16.78
C THR A 22 42.45 -14.78 15.54
N TYR A 23 41.79 -15.44 14.58
CA TYR A 23 41.22 -14.78 13.42
C TYR A 23 39.85 -14.24 13.83
N GLN A 24 39.67 -12.92 13.81
CA GLN A 24 38.41 -12.26 14.10
C GLN A 24 37.68 -11.93 12.83
N MET A 25 36.41 -12.30 12.76
CA MET A 25 35.50 -11.91 11.69
C MET A 25 34.28 -11.21 12.29
N THR A 26 33.92 -10.08 11.73
CA THR A 26 32.71 -9.36 12.12
C THR A 26 31.58 -9.70 11.14
N VAL A 27 30.45 -10.13 11.68
CA VAL A 27 29.22 -10.29 10.92
C VAL A 27 28.29 -9.11 11.26
N THR A 28 27.98 -8.31 10.27
CA THR A 28 27.12 -7.12 10.44
C THR A 28 25.66 -7.44 10.11
N GLN A 29 24.74 -6.66 10.68
CA GLN A 29 23.31 -6.79 10.37
C GLN A 29 23.05 -6.59 8.88
N ARG A 30 22.11 -7.38 8.36
CA ARG A 30 21.66 -7.28 6.98
C ARG A 30 20.56 -6.24 6.88
N PRO A 31 20.69 -5.19 6.03
CA PRO A 31 19.63 -4.22 5.87
C PRO A 31 18.44 -4.82 5.11
N VAL A 32 17.24 -4.63 5.65
CA VAL A 32 15.96 -4.99 5.03
C VAL A 32 15.11 -3.74 4.84
N THR A 33 14.39 -3.67 3.72
CA THR A 33 13.39 -2.63 3.48
C THR A 33 11.98 -3.22 3.56
N ILE A 34 11.02 -2.37 3.83
CA ILE A 34 9.60 -2.72 3.99
C ILE A 34 8.77 -2.25 2.82
N SER A 35 7.70 -2.98 2.53
CA SER A 35 6.63 -2.52 1.65
C SER A 35 5.26 -2.93 2.18
N GLY A 36 4.25 -2.15 1.84
CA GLY A 36 2.89 -2.41 2.27
C GLY A 36 1.89 -1.45 1.62
N SER A 37 0.64 -1.62 1.96
CA SER A 37 -0.42 -0.75 1.44
C SER A 37 -1.64 -0.73 2.34
N ARG A 38 -2.43 0.33 2.22
CA ARG A 38 -3.77 0.44 2.80
C ARG A 38 -4.67 1.29 1.92
N PHE A 39 -5.97 1.23 2.16
CA PHE A 39 -6.90 2.19 1.55
C PHE A 39 -6.85 3.54 2.26
N TYR A 40 -7.14 4.57 1.52
CA TYR A 40 -7.23 5.94 2.04
C TYR A 40 -8.15 6.04 3.26
N ASP A 41 -7.68 6.70 4.30
CA ASP A 41 -8.36 6.89 5.59
C ASP A 41 -8.14 8.29 6.18
N SER A 42 -7.59 9.22 5.40
CA SER A 42 -7.17 10.59 5.76
C SER A 42 -5.99 10.70 6.74
N THR A 43 -5.33 9.60 7.10
CA THR A 43 -4.17 9.64 8.00
C THR A 43 -2.85 9.45 7.26
N THR A 44 -1.74 9.88 7.87
CA THR A 44 -0.38 9.60 7.39
C THR A 44 0.27 8.42 8.12
N THR A 45 -0.39 7.86 9.13
CA THR A 45 0.17 6.78 9.95
C THR A 45 0.26 5.48 9.16
N VAL A 46 1.38 4.80 9.27
CA VAL A 46 1.63 3.45 8.73
C VAL A 46 1.83 2.52 9.91
N ASN A 47 0.90 1.63 10.17
CA ASN A 47 1.01 0.65 11.26
C ASN A 47 1.83 -0.55 10.81
N GLY A 48 2.47 -1.25 11.75
CA GLY A 48 3.17 -2.50 11.44
C GLY A 48 2.28 -3.53 10.73
N SER A 49 0.97 -3.56 11.04
CA SER A 49 -0.02 -4.42 10.36
C SER A 49 -0.26 -4.09 8.88
N ASP A 50 0.07 -2.89 8.43
CA ASP A 50 -0.07 -2.46 7.04
C ASP A 50 1.13 -2.90 6.18
N ILE A 51 2.21 -3.35 6.83
CA ILE A 51 3.41 -3.85 6.15
C ILE A 51 3.20 -5.32 5.79
N SER A 52 3.29 -5.61 4.51
CA SER A 52 3.02 -6.95 3.95
C SER A 52 4.26 -7.69 3.47
N ALA A 53 5.37 -6.99 3.25
CA ALA A 53 6.58 -7.63 2.75
C ALA A 53 7.87 -6.96 3.24
N PHE A 54 8.90 -7.80 3.32
CA PHE A 54 10.29 -7.42 3.59
C PHE A 54 11.15 -7.83 2.41
N THR A 55 12.03 -6.95 1.97
CA THR A 55 13.00 -7.30 0.93
C THR A 55 14.35 -7.60 1.55
N ASN A 56 15.16 -8.38 0.83
CA ASN A 56 16.55 -8.68 1.23
C ASN A 56 16.68 -9.52 2.53
N THR A 57 15.68 -10.33 2.88
CA THR A 57 15.85 -11.34 3.93
C THR A 57 16.77 -12.47 3.48
N ALA A 58 17.48 -13.13 4.40
CA ALA A 58 18.40 -14.22 4.10
C ALA A 58 17.65 -15.56 4.01
N GLY A 59 17.97 -16.39 3.01
CA GLY A 59 17.57 -17.80 2.96
C GLY A 59 16.04 -18.04 3.07
N GLY A 60 15.20 -17.11 2.61
CA GLY A 60 13.74 -17.24 2.72
C GLY A 60 13.19 -17.03 4.14
N GLN A 61 14.00 -16.48 5.04
CA GLN A 61 13.55 -16.13 6.38
C GLN A 61 12.45 -15.07 6.34
N THR A 62 11.48 -15.18 7.24
CA THR A 62 10.43 -14.20 7.48
C THR A 62 10.77 -13.35 8.71
N LEU A 63 10.29 -12.13 8.71
CA LEU A 63 10.32 -11.20 9.84
C LEU A 63 8.89 -10.71 10.11
N SER A 64 8.67 -10.17 11.28
CA SER A 64 7.48 -9.38 11.59
C SER A 64 7.89 -7.96 11.99
N ILE A 65 6.92 -7.05 12.10
CA ILE A 65 7.16 -5.66 12.44
C ILE A 65 6.06 -5.17 13.37
N THR A 66 6.44 -4.34 14.33
CA THR A 66 5.52 -3.71 15.28
C THR A 66 5.74 -2.20 15.30
N GLY A 67 4.84 -1.47 15.96
CA GLY A 67 4.91 -0.02 16.04
C GLY A 67 4.27 0.69 14.86
N SER A 68 4.62 1.95 14.66
CA SER A 68 4.08 2.79 13.59
C SER A 68 5.12 3.73 13.00
N GLY A 69 5.00 3.96 11.71
CA GLY A 69 5.73 4.98 10.96
C GLY A 69 4.76 5.99 10.35
N THR A 70 5.26 6.81 9.44
CA THR A 70 4.43 7.79 8.73
C THR A 70 4.88 7.95 7.27
N VAL A 71 3.95 8.37 6.43
CA VAL A 71 4.24 8.90 5.09
C VAL A 71 4.03 10.41 5.07
N ALA A 72 4.65 11.12 4.13
CA ALA A 72 4.62 12.58 4.08
C ALA A 72 3.21 13.16 3.87
N THR A 73 2.34 12.46 3.16
CA THR A 73 0.96 12.90 2.87
C THR A 73 -0.01 11.73 2.92
N ALA A 74 -1.25 11.99 3.37
CA ALA A 74 -2.32 11.00 3.38
C ALA A 74 -2.93 10.74 1.99
N ILE A 75 -2.66 11.57 0.99
CA ILE A 75 -3.26 11.47 -0.36
C ILE A 75 -2.97 10.10 -0.98
N ALA A 76 -3.94 9.51 -1.66
CA ALA A 76 -3.76 8.26 -2.39
C ALA A 76 -2.63 8.36 -3.43
N GLY A 77 -1.83 7.32 -3.54
CA GLY A 77 -0.67 7.27 -4.43
C GLY A 77 0.32 6.19 -4.04
N SER A 78 1.17 5.80 -4.96
CA SER A 78 2.12 4.70 -4.82
C SER A 78 3.52 5.20 -4.45
N ASN A 79 4.35 4.25 -3.98
CA ASN A 79 5.77 4.44 -3.68
C ASN A 79 6.08 5.59 -2.71
N LYS A 80 5.23 5.81 -1.72
CA LYS A 80 5.48 6.81 -0.67
C LYS A 80 6.58 6.30 0.26
N THR A 81 7.59 7.12 0.49
CA THR A 81 8.65 6.78 1.46
C THR A 81 8.09 6.75 2.87
N VAL A 82 8.42 5.68 3.61
CA VAL A 82 8.03 5.53 5.02
C VAL A 82 9.10 6.12 5.93
N ALA A 83 8.73 7.10 6.76
CA ALA A 83 9.52 7.49 7.92
C ALA A 83 9.26 6.48 9.04
N LEU A 84 10.29 5.81 9.53
CA LEU A 84 10.16 4.61 10.35
C LEU A 84 9.48 4.84 11.71
N GLY A 85 9.63 6.03 12.31
CA GLY A 85 9.00 6.34 13.60
C GLY A 85 9.35 5.33 14.68
N THR A 86 8.35 4.61 15.20
CA THR A 86 8.51 3.54 16.19
C THR A 86 8.46 2.14 15.59
N LEU A 87 8.47 2.02 14.26
CA LEU A 87 8.53 0.71 13.59
C LEU A 87 9.81 -0.03 14.00
N THR A 88 9.66 -1.24 14.50
CA THR A 88 10.74 -2.13 14.90
C THR A 88 10.53 -3.53 14.39
N LEU A 89 11.63 -4.17 13.95
CA LEU A 89 11.59 -5.57 13.53
C LEU A 89 11.34 -6.47 14.75
N ALA A 90 10.59 -7.52 14.52
CA ALA A 90 10.39 -8.61 15.45
C ALA A 90 10.65 -9.95 14.74
N ASP A 91 10.92 -10.99 15.53
CA ASP A 91 11.26 -12.31 15.03
C ASP A 91 10.11 -12.91 14.21
N GLY A 92 10.50 -13.66 13.18
CA GLY A 92 9.69 -14.59 12.44
C GLY A 92 10.39 -15.93 12.40
N THR A 93 10.67 -16.48 11.21
CA THR A 93 11.59 -17.62 11.10
C THR A 93 13.06 -17.16 11.18
N GLY A 94 13.33 -15.88 10.91
CA GLY A 94 14.61 -15.22 11.14
C GLY A 94 14.60 -14.42 12.43
N SER A 95 15.78 -14.29 13.08
CA SER A 95 15.94 -13.43 14.26
C SER A 95 16.12 -11.98 13.83
N ALA A 96 15.29 -11.07 14.35
CA ALA A 96 15.32 -9.63 14.06
C ALA A 96 16.69 -9.01 14.37
N SER A 97 17.41 -9.53 15.36
CA SER A 97 18.75 -9.06 15.75
C SER A 97 19.80 -9.18 14.64
N ASN A 98 19.57 -10.03 13.63
CA ASN A 98 20.45 -10.21 12.48
C ASN A 98 20.20 -9.19 11.38
N TYR A 99 19.19 -8.34 11.54
CA TYR A 99 18.75 -7.41 10.52
C TYR A 99 18.70 -5.97 11.04
N SER A 100 18.85 -5.02 10.14
CA SER A 100 18.61 -3.61 10.39
C SER A 100 17.47 -3.11 9.50
N LEU A 101 16.51 -2.41 10.11
CA LEU A 101 15.36 -1.87 9.38
C LEU A 101 15.79 -0.61 8.62
N ALA A 102 15.58 -0.60 7.32
CA ALA A 102 15.71 0.57 6.47
C ALA A 102 14.33 1.03 5.99
N SER A 103 14.24 2.30 5.59
CA SER A 103 13.04 2.87 4.99
C SER A 103 12.64 2.07 3.74
N GLY A 104 11.34 2.02 3.48
CA GLY A 104 10.77 1.34 2.32
C GLY A 104 9.68 2.15 1.65
N SER A 105 8.88 1.49 0.82
CA SER A 105 7.79 2.10 0.08
C SER A 105 6.43 1.66 0.62
N PHE A 106 5.44 2.55 0.49
CA PHE A 106 4.08 2.31 0.93
C PHE A 106 3.08 2.89 -0.06
N ASP A 107 2.01 2.16 -0.33
CA ASP A 107 0.94 2.61 -1.21
C ASP A 107 -0.30 2.98 -0.39
N ILE A 108 -0.85 4.16 -0.65
CA ILE A 108 -2.20 4.51 -0.20
C ILE A 108 -3.12 4.34 -1.41
N ASN A 109 -3.90 3.28 -1.40
CA ASN A 109 -4.84 2.98 -2.48
C ASN A 109 -6.07 3.88 -2.36
N SER A 110 -6.66 4.27 -3.50
CA SER A 110 -7.93 4.99 -3.50
C SER A 110 -9.01 4.14 -2.83
N ARG A 111 -9.83 4.81 -1.99
CA ARG A 111 -10.94 4.16 -1.29
C ARG A 111 -12.16 4.09 -2.21
N GLN A 112 -12.68 2.89 -2.41
CA GLN A 112 -13.92 2.73 -3.16
C GLN A 112 -15.11 3.30 -2.37
N VAL A 113 -15.95 4.10 -3.02
CA VAL A 113 -17.16 4.65 -2.44
C VAL A 113 -18.40 4.03 -3.08
N ASN A 114 -19.44 3.83 -2.26
CA ASN A 114 -20.75 3.43 -2.74
C ASN A 114 -21.58 4.67 -3.06
N ILE A 115 -22.30 4.60 -4.17
CA ILE A 115 -23.11 5.69 -4.67
C ILE A 115 -24.54 5.19 -4.75
N ALA A 116 -25.45 5.90 -4.11
CA ALA A 116 -26.88 5.60 -4.14
C ALA A 116 -27.68 6.86 -4.44
N GLY A 117 -28.89 6.70 -4.90
CA GLY A 117 -29.78 7.82 -5.14
C GLY A 117 -31.18 7.40 -5.48
N SER A 118 -32.04 8.37 -5.70
CA SER A 118 -33.42 8.14 -6.13
C SER A 118 -33.86 9.27 -7.03
N ARG A 119 -34.79 9.00 -7.91
CA ARG A 119 -35.45 10.01 -8.74
C ARG A 119 -36.90 9.68 -8.99
N ILE A 120 -37.68 10.68 -9.26
CA ILE A 120 -39.08 10.51 -9.68
C ILE A 120 -39.10 10.08 -11.15
N TYR A 121 -40.05 9.21 -11.51
CA TYR A 121 -40.27 8.78 -12.89
C TYR A 121 -40.55 9.96 -13.83
N ASP A 122 -39.79 10.06 -14.87
CA ASP A 122 -39.85 11.11 -15.90
C ASP A 122 -39.88 10.55 -17.33
N GLY A 123 -40.05 9.23 -17.49
CA GLY A 123 -40.08 8.55 -18.79
C GLY A 123 -38.70 8.34 -19.42
N THR A 124 -37.59 8.76 -18.78
CA THR A 124 -36.22 8.62 -19.31
C THR A 124 -35.40 7.59 -18.59
N THR A 125 -34.30 7.15 -19.18
CA THR A 125 -33.32 6.28 -18.54
C THR A 125 -32.13 7.07 -17.96
N THR A 126 -32.05 8.37 -18.18
CA THR A 126 -30.94 9.23 -17.76
C THR A 126 -30.92 9.42 -16.25
N VAL A 127 -29.76 9.27 -15.66
CA VAL A 127 -29.49 9.52 -14.23
C VAL A 127 -28.47 10.64 -14.15
N ASN A 128 -28.84 11.75 -13.53
CA ASN A 128 -27.91 12.87 -13.35
C ASN A 128 -27.07 12.68 -12.09
N GLY A 129 -25.86 13.22 -12.06
CA GLY A 129 -25.02 13.20 -10.85
C GLY A 129 -25.71 13.82 -9.65
N SER A 130 -26.58 14.81 -9.84
CA SER A 130 -27.40 15.45 -8.79
C SER A 130 -28.44 14.54 -8.14
N ASP A 131 -28.81 13.43 -8.77
CA ASP A 131 -29.73 12.43 -8.23
C ASP A 131 -29.04 11.46 -7.28
N LEU A 132 -27.72 11.59 -7.15
CA LEU A 132 -26.84 10.63 -6.50
C LEU A 132 -26.19 11.22 -5.24
N VAL A 133 -26.03 10.39 -4.22
CA VAL A 133 -25.38 10.70 -2.94
C VAL A 133 -24.24 9.71 -2.72
N ILE A 134 -23.12 10.22 -2.22
CA ILE A 134 -21.91 9.43 -1.89
C ILE A 134 -21.76 9.34 -0.38
N THR A 135 -21.43 8.14 0.09
CA THR A 135 -20.94 7.92 1.45
C THR A 135 -19.47 7.56 1.39
N THR A 136 -18.58 8.47 1.81
CA THR A 136 -17.12 8.26 1.78
C THR A 136 -16.65 7.31 2.87
N GLY A 137 -17.29 7.34 4.04
CA GLY A 137 -16.86 6.60 5.23
C GLY A 137 -15.51 7.07 5.80
N VAL A 138 -15.06 8.27 5.46
CA VAL A 138 -13.83 8.89 5.96
C VAL A 138 -14.17 10.25 6.59
N GLY A 139 -14.19 10.27 7.93
CA GLY A 139 -14.46 11.48 8.69
C GLY A 139 -15.73 12.21 8.22
N SER A 140 -15.61 13.51 8.01
CA SER A 140 -16.67 14.37 7.46
C SER A 140 -16.45 14.76 5.98
N GLU A 141 -15.62 14.01 5.26
CA GLU A 141 -15.34 14.28 3.85
C GLU A 141 -16.58 14.06 2.99
N VAL A 142 -16.85 15.00 2.13
CA VAL A 142 -17.98 14.99 1.17
C VAL A 142 -17.42 15.04 -0.25
N LEU A 143 -17.99 14.23 -1.12
CA LEU A 143 -17.79 14.27 -2.57
C LEU A 143 -19.12 14.52 -3.26
N THR A 144 -19.05 14.99 -4.50
CA THR A 144 -20.21 15.11 -5.41
C THR A 144 -20.01 14.22 -6.63
N VAL A 145 -21.10 13.96 -7.35
CA VAL A 145 -21.06 13.27 -8.65
C VAL A 145 -21.45 14.27 -9.72
N ASN A 146 -20.64 14.35 -10.77
CA ASN A 146 -20.95 15.14 -11.95
C ASN A 146 -21.19 14.21 -13.16
N GLY A 147 -21.87 14.74 -14.18
CA GLY A 147 -22.14 13.98 -15.40
C GLY A 147 -23.46 13.23 -15.39
N THR A 148 -23.62 12.30 -16.31
CA THR A 148 -24.84 11.51 -16.50
C THR A 148 -24.53 10.03 -16.70
N GLY A 149 -25.39 9.19 -16.14
CA GLY A 149 -25.43 7.75 -16.35
C GLY A 149 -26.78 7.32 -16.92
N SER A 150 -27.02 6.03 -16.95
CA SER A 150 -28.29 5.48 -17.42
C SER A 150 -28.69 4.19 -16.73
N THR A 151 -29.98 3.97 -16.60
CA THR A 151 -30.57 2.68 -16.24
C THR A 151 -30.95 1.88 -17.48
N ALA A 152 -31.12 0.57 -17.37
CA ALA A 152 -31.46 -0.31 -18.48
C ALA A 152 -32.86 0.01 -19.09
N ASN A 153 -33.76 0.55 -18.29
CA ASN A 153 -35.09 1.01 -18.74
C ASN A 153 -35.60 2.11 -17.80
N ALA A 154 -36.65 2.85 -18.21
CA ALA A 154 -37.23 3.94 -17.42
C ALA A 154 -38.24 3.45 -16.35
N ASN A 155 -38.66 2.18 -16.36
CA ASN A 155 -39.72 1.70 -15.47
C ASN A 155 -39.37 1.90 -13.99
N VAL A 156 -40.39 2.15 -13.18
CA VAL A 156 -40.25 2.24 -11.71
C VAL A 156 -39.83 0.88 -11.15
N ALA A 157 -38.76 0.86 -10.39
CA ALA A 157 -38.26 -0.30 -9.65
C ALA A 157 -37.24 0.16 -8.61
N ASN A 158 -37.06 -0.64 -7.55
CA ASN A 158 -36.02 -0.44 -6.54
C ASN A 158 -34.71 -1.14 -6.96
N ASN A 159 -33.60 -0.67 -6.42
CA ASN A 159 -32.27 -1.26 -6.60
C ASN A 159 -31.83 -1.37 -8.07
N LYS A 160 -32.16 -0.35 -8.88
CA LYS A 160 -31.73 -0.33 -10.29
C LYS A 160 -30.26 -0.01 -10.38
N SER A 161 -29.51 -0.86 -11.07
CA SER A 161 -28.13 -0.58 -11.43
C SER A 161 -28.04 0.55 -12.43
N VAL A 162 -27.05 1.43 -12.25
CA VAL A 162 -26.78 2.55 -13.14
C VAL A 162 -25.46 2.28 -13.89
N THR A 163 -25.52 2.34 -15.21
CA THR A 163 -24.31 2.40 -16.05
C THR A 163 -23.72 3.80 -15.94
N ALA A 164 -22.46 3.91 -15.61
CA ALA A 164 -21.82 5.16 -15.22
C ALA A 164 -21.82 6.25 -16.34
N GLY A 165 -21.70 5.85 -17.61
CA GLY A 165 -21.66 6.84 -18.70
C GLY A 165 -20.54 7.87 -18.48
N THR A 166 -20.91 9.15 -18.29
CA THR A 166 -19.99 10.26 -17.99
C THR A 166 -19.95 10.62 -16.50
N LEU A 167 -20.63 9.85 -15.63
CA LEU A 167 -20.58 10.08 -14.19
C LEU A 167 -19.14 9.97 -13.67
N ALA A 168 -18.72 10.97 -12.90
CA ALA A 168 -17.41 11.04 -12.29
C ALA A 168 -17.49 11.66 -10.90
N LEU A 169 -16.61 11.21 -10.00
CA LEU A 169 -16.44 11.82 -8.68
C LEU A 169 -15.89 13.23 -8.83
N ALA A 170 -16.42 14.16 -8.06
CA ALA A 170 -15.92 15.52 -7.96
C ALA A 170 -15.64 15.88 -6.50
N SER A 171 -14.59 16.67 -6.28
CA SER A 171 -14.17 17.11 -4.95
C SER A 171 -15.16 18.14 -4.39
N ALA A 172 -15.42 18.02 -3.08
CA ALA A 172 -16.09 19.03 -2.28
C ALA A 172 -15.21 19.32 -1.06
N SER A 173 -15.54 18.83 0.16
CA SER A 173 -14.60 18.88 1.29
C SER A 173 -13.56 17.76 1.21
N GLY A 174 -13.88 16.62 0.58
CA GLY A 174 -12.95 15.54 0.26
C GLY A 174 -12.32 15.72 -1.11
N ASN A 175 -11.13 15.15 -1.32
CA ASN A 175 -10.47 15.17 -2.61
C ASN A 175 -10.82 13.90 -3.40
N ALA A 176 -11.48 14.06 -4.56
CA ALA A 176 -11.94 12.95 -5.39
C ALA A 176 -10.82 11.99 -5.83
N SER A 177 -9.57 12.47 -5.95
CA SER A 177 -8.43 11.61 -6.30
C SER A 177 -8.10 10.54 -5.26
N ASN A 178 -8.57 10.70 -4.02
CA ASN A 178 -8.40 9.72 -2.95
C ASN A 178 -9.43 8.58 -3.01
N TYR A 179 -10.36 8.67 -3.94
CA TYR A 179 -11.49 7.75 -4.04
C TYR A 179 -11.64 7.15 -5.42
N SER A 180 -12.26 6.00 -5.48
CA SER A 180 -12.68 5.35 -6.72
C SER A 180 -14.18 5.08 -6.67
N MET A 181 -14.82 5.20 -7.82
CA MET A 181 -16.25 4.96 -7.94
C MET A 181 -16.56 3.47 -7.88
N GLY A 182 -17.43 3.08 -6.99
CA GLY A 182 -17.95 1.73 -6.87
C GLY A 182 -19.23 1.51 -7.67
N THR A 183 -20.08 0.61 -7.20
CA THR A 183 -21.40 0.38 -7.80
C THR A 183 -22.31 1.59 -7.56
N ILE A 184 -23.16 1.89 -8.56
CA ILE A 184 -24.17 2.95 -8.48
C ILE A 184 -25.54 2.30 -8.52
N THR A 185 -26.38 2.60 -7.53
CA THR A 185 -27.71 2.00 -7.38
C THR A 185 -28.77 3.08 -7.14
N LEU A 186 -29.91 2.98 -7.81
CA LEU A 186 -31.11 3.77 -7.49
C LEU A 186 -32.03 2.95 -6.58
N THR A 187 -32.36 3.49 -5.43
CA THR A 187 -33.27 2.92 -4.44
C THR A 187 -34.66 3.48 -4.55
#